data_7cfe8a72465abbd74823b4688605da14
#
_entry.id   7cfe8a72465abbd74823b4688605da14
#
_cell.length_a   1.000
_cell.length_b   1.000
_cell.length_c   1.000
_cell.angle_alpha   90.00
_cell.angle_beta   90.00
_cell.angle_gamma   90.00
#
_symmetry.space_group_name_H-M   'P 1'
#
loop_
_entity.id
_entity.type
_entity.pdbx_description
1 polymer ?
#
loop_
_entity_poly.entity_id
_entity_poly.type
_entity_poly.pdbx_seq_one_letter_code
_entity_poly.pdbx_strand_id
1 'polypeptide(L)'
;LERRYTKEEIIAMYLNKFNFIYGAYGIEAAAETYFSKNNKDLTISEAAVLVGMLKNPSLYNPVRRREQATLRRNTVLKRMYSNGILSESDYEKLSAEPIQLDFKPKTHIDGDATYFRMEVGKEVSQIIRKMDLQKSDGSLYDIYRDGLKIYTSIDADMQRIAEQVMLKHMKTVQTNFWREWKGKD
;
A
#
# COMPACT_ATOMS: atom_id res chain seq x y z
N LEU A 1 -20.47 -19.57 -4.17
CA LEU A 1 -19.36 -19.01 -4.96
C LEU A 1 -18.82 -20.05 -5.96
N GLU A 2 -18.39 -21.22 -5.52
CA GLU A 2 -17.81 -22.29 -6.37
C GLU A 2 -18.70 -22.80 -7.51
N ARG A 3 -20.01 -22.55 -7.46
CA ARG A 3 -20.94 -22.85 -8.58
C ARG A 3 -20.89 -21.83 -9.72
N ARG A 4 -20.31 -20.65 -9.50
CA ARG A 4 -20.31 -19.53 -10.46
C ARG A 4 -18.91 -19.04 -10.84
N TYR A 5 -17.90 -19.39 -10.06
CA TYR A 5 -16.53 -18.90 -10.22
C TYR A 5 -15.54 -20.05 -10.04
N THR A 6 -14.44 -19.99 -10.77
CA THR A 6 -13.32 -20.93 -10.60
C THR A 6 -12.59 -20.64 -9.29
N LYS A 7 -11.75 -21.57 -8.83
CA LYS A 7 -10.94 -21.38 -7.62
C LYS A 7 -9.97 -20.20 -7.78
N GLU A 8 -9.40 -20.04 -8.96
CA GLU A 8 -8.49 -18.96 -9.32
C GLU A 8 -9.19 -17.60 -9.24
N GLU A 9 -10.40 -17.49 -9.77
CA GLU A 9 -11.20 -16.26 -9.70
C GLU A 9 -11.58 -15.92 -8.25
N ILE A 10 -11.94 -16.91 -7.45
CA ILE A 10 -12.26 -16.71 -6.02
C ILE A 10 -11.03 -16.20 -5.26
N ILE A 11 -9.86 -16.82 -5.50
CA ILE A 11 -8.60 -16.38 -4.87
C ILE A 11 -8.23 -14.96 -5.32
N ALA A 12 -8.35 -14.66 -6.62
CA ALA A 12 -8.07 -13.34 -7.16
C ALA A 12 -8.99 -12.27 -6.54
N MET A 13 -10.31 -12.54 -6.46
CA MET A 13 -11.25 -11.63 -5.81
C MET A 13 -10.92 -11.40 -4.33
N TYR A 14 -10.53 -12.44 -3.60
CA TYR A 14 -10.14 -12.34 -2.20
C TYR A 14 -8.88 -11.50 -2.03
N LEU A 15 -7.81 -11.83 -2.78
CA LEU A 15 -6.52 -11.13 -2.72
C LEU A 15 -6.65 -9.66 -3.12
N ASN A 16 -7.51 -9.33 -4.10
CA ASN A 16 -7.71 -7.96 -4.56
C ASN A 16 -8.54 -7.10 -3.58
N LYS A 17 -9.29 -7.70 -2.67
CA LYS A 17 -10.08 -6.98 -1.65
C LYS A 17 -9.44 -6.94 -0.27
N PHE A 18 -8.43 -7.78 -0.01
CA PHE A 18 -7.84 -7.88 1.31
C PHE A 18 -7.05 -6.62 1.69
N ASN A 19 -7.20 -6.18 2.94
CA ASN A 19 -6.48 -5.03 3.49
C ASN A 19 -5.17 -5.48 4.16
N PHE A 20 -4.05 -5.19 3.52
CA PHE A 20 -2.69 -5.48 4.02
C PHE A 20 -2.12 -4.39 4.94
N ILE A 21 -2.96 -3.47 5.44
CA ILE A 21 -2.55 -2.32 6.26
C ILE A 21 -1.78 -1.25 5.43
N TYR A 22 -1.49 -0.12 6.03
CA TYR A 22 -0.81 1.04 5.41
C TYR A 22 -1.47 1.52 4.10
N GLY A 23 -2.79 1.41 4.00
CA GLY A 23 -3.51 1.79 2.78
C GLY A 23 -3.37 0.79 1.62
N ALA A 24 -2.69 -0.33 1.82
CA ALA A 24 -2.48 -1.36 0.80
C ALA A 24 -3.72 -2.27 0.69
N TYR A 25 -4.69 -1.87 -0.14
CA TYR A 25 -5.85 -2.69 -0.49
C TYR A 25 -5.54 -3.51 -1.74
N GLY A 26 -5.57 -4.81 -1.61
CA GLY A 26 -5.24 -5.77 -2.65
C GLY A 26 -3.77 -6.13 -2.72
N ILE A 27 -3.50 -7.28 -3.37
CA ILE A 27 -2.15 -7.89 -3.43
C ILE A 27 -1.15 -7.03 -4.20
N GLU A 28 -1.60 -6.33 -5.26
CA GLU A 28 -0.74 -5.43 -6.04
C GLU A 28 -0.27 -4.25 -5.19
N ALA A 29 -1.20 -3.56 -4.51
CA ALA A 29 -0.86 -2.47 -3.61
C ALA A 29 0.03 -2.94 -2.45
N ALA A 30 -0.14 -4.17 -1.98
CA ALA A 30 0.71 -4.75 -0.95
C ALA A 30 2.14 -5.01 -1.47
N ALA A 31 2.29 -5.58 -2.69
CA ALA A 31 3.59 -5.79 -3.32
C ALA A 31 4.35 -4.47 -3.50
N GLU A 32 3.68 -3.44 -4.00
CA GLU A 32 4.27 -2.11 -4.13
C GLU A 32 4.65 -1.50 -2.76
N THR A 33 3.76 -1.61 -1.76
CA THR A 33 3.96 -1.01 -0.43
C THR A 33 5.10 -1.65 0.34
N TYR A 34 5.19 -2.99 0.34
CA TYR A 34 6.16 -3.71 1.17
C TYR A 34 7.48 -3.99 0.47
N PHE A 35 7.46 -4.11 -0.87
CA PHE A 35 8.62 -4.55 -1.66
C PHE A 35 8.95 -3.63 -2.83
N SER A 36 8.19 -2.57 -3.08
CA SER A 36 8.35 -1.65 -4.23
C SER A 36 8.39 -2.39 -5.58
N LYS A 37 7.59 -3.45 -5.71
CA LYS A 37 7.51 -4.34 -6.88
C LYS A 37 6.07 -4.52 -7.32
N ASN A 38 5.86 -4.89 -8.59
CA ASN A 38 4.58 -5.44 -9.02
C ASN A 38 4.41 -6.85 -8.42
N ASN A 39 3.16 -7.32 -8.28
CA ASN A 39 2.90 -8.65 -7.73
C ASN A 39 3.53 -9.80 -8.54
N LYS A 40 3.73 -9.59 -9.85
CA LYS A 40 4.36 -10.55 -10.77
C LYS A 40 5.86 -10.71 -10.53
N ASP A 41 6.50 -9.71 -9.97
CA ASP A 41 7.95 -9.64 -9.76
C ASP A 41 8.35 -10.06 -8.34
N LEU A 42 7.37 -10.46 -7.52
CA LEU A 42 7.63 -10.97 -6.17
C LEU A 42 8.41 -12.29 -6.23
N THR A 43 9.43 -12.40 -5.39
CA THR A 43 10.07 -13.68 -5.12
C THR A 43 9.13 -14.59 -4.32
N ILE A 44 9.41 -15.88 -4.30
CA ILE A 44 8.66 -16.87 -3.51
C ILE A 44 8.61 -16.47 -2.02
N SER A 45 9.74 -16.00 -1.48
CA SER A 45 9.82 -15.57 -0.09
C SER A 45 8.94 -14.34 0.18
N GLU A 46 8.96 -13.34 -0.68
CA GLU A 46 8.13 -12.13 -0.58
C GLU A 46 6.64 -12.45 -0.71
N ALA A 47 6.27 -13.28 -1.68
CA ALA A 47 4.90 -13.77 -1.82
C ALA A 47 4.42 -14.53 -0.58
N ALA A 48 5.29 -15.38 0.01
CA ALA A 48 4.99 -16.12 1.22
C ALA A 48 4.78 -15.21 2.44
N VAL A 49 5.46 -14.05 2.52
CA VAL A 49 5.20 -13.03 3.55
C VAL A 49 3.78 -12.48 3.39
N LEU A 50 3.39 -12.03 2.20
CA LEU A 50 2.06 -11.47 1.97
C LEU A 50 0.95 -12.50 2.21
N VAL A 51 1.13 -13.74 1.74
CA VAL A 51 0.22 -14.85 2.04
C VAL A 51 0.15 -15.13 3.54
N GLY A 52 1.27 -15.02 4.23
CA GLY A 52 1.32 -15.12 5.69
C GLY A 52 0.46 -14.08 6.42
N MET A 53 0.42 -12.85 5.91
CA MET A 53 -0.38 -11.75 6.45
C MET A 53 -1.89 -11.97 6.31
N LEU A 54 -2.35 -12.79 5.36
CA LEU A 54 -3.78 -13.07 5.17
C LEU A 54 -4.46 -13.64 6.43
N LYS A 55 -3.72 -14.33 7.29
CA LYS A 55 -4.26 -14.86 8.55
C LYS A 55 -4.55 -13.74 9.57
N ASN A 56 -3.64 -12.81 9.72
CA ASN A 56 -3.77 -11.63 10.59
C ASN A 56 -2.72 -10.59 10.20
N PRO A 57 -3.09 -9.55 9.44
CA PRO A 57 -2.13 -8.59 8.91
C PRO A 57 -1.48 -7.71 9.99
N SER A 58 -2.10 -7.56 11.15
CA SER A 58 -1.51 -6.82 12.28
C SER A 58 -0.48 -7.66 13.04
N LEU A 59 -0.77 -8.94 13.27
CA LEU A 59 0.10 -9.85 14.01
C LEU A 59 1.33 -10.24 13.19
N TYR A 60 1.14 -10.49 11.89
CA TYR A 60 2.19 -10.93 10.97
C TYR A 60 2.72 -9.80 10.09
N ASN A 61 2.71 -8.57 10.64
CA ASN A 61 3.21 -7.39 9.95
C ASN A 61 4.74 -7.40 9.89
N PRO A 62 5.38 -7.46 8.70
CA PRO A 62 6.83 -7.59 8.59
C PRO A 62 7.59 -6.30 8.97
N VAL A 63 6.91 -5.15 9.01
CA VAL A 63 7.49 -3.86 9.42
C VAL A 63 7.53 -3.75 10.94
N ARG A 64 6.44 -4.13 11.62
CA ARG A 64 6.29 -3.95 13.07
C ARG A 64 6.67 -5.17 13.89
N ARG A 65 6.49 -6.38 13.33
CA ARG A 65 6.65 -7.65 14.02
C ARG A 65 7.40 -8.66 13.16
N ARG A 66 8.65 -8.30 12.85
CA ARG A 66 9.50 -9.05 11.91
C ARG A 66 9.65 -10.53 12.25
N GLU A 67 9.84 -10.84 13.53
CA GLU A 67 9.97 -12.23 13.99
C GLU A 67 8.70 -13.05 13.71
N GLN A 68 7.53 -12.51 14.08
CA GLN A 68 6.25 -13.18 13.86
C GLN A 68 5.96 -13.35 12.37
N ALA A 69 6.28 -12.34 11.57
CA ALA A 69 6.17 -12.40 10.11
C ALA A 69 7.10 -13.47 9.52
N THR A 70 8.33 -13.59 10.01
CA THR A 70 9.28 -14.63 9.59
C THR A 70 8.78 -16.03 9.92
N LEU A 71 8.32 -16.27 11.14
CA LEU A 71 7.74 -17.56 11.55
C LEU A 71 6.53 -17.92 10.68
N ARG A 72 5.70 -16.94 10.38
CA ARG A 72 4.52 -17.15 9.56
C ARG A 72 4.87 -17.42 8.09
N ARG A 73 5.83 -16.67 7.51
CA ARG A 73 6.40 -16.93 6.19
C ARG A 73 6.92 -18.36 6.10
N ASN A 74 7.72 -18.77 7.08
CA ASN A 74 8.30 -20.12 7.11
C ASN A 74 7.21 -21.20 7.22
N THR A 75 6.09 -20.93 7.89
CA THR A 75 4.92 -21.82 7.88
C THR A 75 4.32 -21.96 6.47
N VAL A 76 4.25 -20.86 5.69
CA VAL A 76 3.77 -20.89 4.30
C VAL A 76 4.74 -21.68 3.43
N LEU A 77 6.05 -21.40 3.52
CA LEU A 77 7.09 -22.12 2.76
C LEU A 77 7.08 -23.61 3.07
N LYS A 78 6.91 -24.00 4.36
CA LYS A 78 6.77 -25.40 4.77
C LYS A 78 5.56 -26.06 4.12
N ARG A 79 4.44 -25.35 3.99
CA ARG A 79 3.26 -25.88 3.29
C ARG A 79 3.51 -26.05 1.80
N MET A 80 4.25 -25.15 1.16
CA MET A 80 4.65 -25.28 -0.24
C MET A 80 5.57 -26.50 -0.44
N TYR A 81 6.55 -26.71 0.42
CA TYR A 81 7.38 -27.91 0.43
C TYR A 81 6.56 -29.19 0.63
N SER A 82 5.70 -29.24 1.65
CA SER A 82 4.88 -30.43 1.95
C SER A 82 3.90 -30.79 0.83
N ASN A 83 3.55 -29.86 -0.04
CA ASN A 83 2.71 -30.07 -1.23
C ASN A 83 3.52 -30.29 -2.52
N GLY A 84 4.84 -30.43 -2.43
CA GLY A 84 5.71 -30.70 -3.57
C GLY A 84 5.92 -29.52 -4.52
N ILE A 85 5.60 -28.29 -4.07
CA ILE A 85 5.80 -27.04 -4.85
C ILE A 85 7.23 -26.55 -4.74
N LEU A 86 7.89 -26.79 -3.60
CA LEU A 86 9.30 -26.46 -3.35
C LEU A 86 10.11 -27.73 -3.13
N SER A 87 11.37 -27.71 -3.57
CA SER A 87 12.35 -28.70 -3.17
C SER A 87 12.78 -28.50 -1.72
N GLU A 88 13.35 -29.54 -1.08
CA GLU A 88 13.86 -29.44 0.28
C GLU A 88 14.96 -28.37 0.38
N SER A 89 15.89 -28.39 -0.57
CA SER A 89 16.98 -27.40 -0.65
C SER A 89 16.47 -25.96 -0.77
N ASP A 90 15.42 -25.70 -1.60
CA ASP A 90 14.85 -24.38 -1.73
C ASP A 90 14.11 -23.96 -0.45
N TYR A 91 13.40 -24.89 0.18
CA TYR A 91 12.74 -24.62 1.46
C TYR A 91 13.73 -24.22 2.55
N GLU A 92 14.83 -24.97 2.71
CA GLU A 92 15.87 -24.68 3.70
C GLU A 92 16.51 -23.32 3.45
N LYS A 93 16.91 -23.06 2.20
CA LYS A 93 17.49 -21.77 1.78
C LYS A 93 16.55 -20.61 2.07
N LEU A 94 15.31 -20.64 1.55
CA LEU A 94 14.35 -19.56 1.69
C LEU A 94 13.91 -19.33 3.14
N SER A 95 13.88 -20.40 3.96
CA SER A 95 13.53 -20.31 5.38
C SER A 95 14.62 -19.65 6.22
N ALA A 96 15.89 -19.81 5.84
CA ALA A 96 17.04 -19.22 6.51
C ALA A 96 17.25 -17.74 6.13
N GLU A 97 16.79 -17.32 4.95
CA GLU A 97 16.94 -15.94 4.49
C GLU A 97 16.13 -14.95 5.36
N PRO A 98 16.69 -13.78 5.73
CA PRO A 98 15.93 -12.74 6.41
C PRO A 98 14.90 -12.10 5.47
N ILE A 99 13.78 -11.64 6.01
CA ILE A 99 12.83 -10.84 5.22
C ILE A 99 13.51 -9.49 4.87
N GLN A 100 13.62 -9.21 3.59
CA GLN A 100 14.10 -7.91 3.08
C GLN A 100 12.88 -7.11 2.62
N LEU A 101 12.75 -5.88 3.12
CA LEU A 101 11.66 -4.97 2.77
C LEU A 101 12.24 -3.75 2.04
N ASP A 102 11.59 -3.35 0.97
CA ASP A 102 11.69 -1.99 0.42
C ASP A 102 10.36 -1.27 0.67
N PHE A 103 10.14 -0.94 1.95
CA PHE A 103 8.86 -0.46 2.46
C PHE A 103 8.63 1.00 2.10
N LYS A 104 7.65 1.24 1.23
CA LYS A 104 7.21 2.56 0.78
C LYS A 104 5.68 2.64 0.85
N PRO A 105 5.13 2.93 2.03
CA PRO A 105 3.68 3.07 2.16
C PRO A 105 3.22 4.26 1.33
N LYS A 106 2.28 4.02 0.42
CA LYS A 106 1.58 5.10 -0.27
C LYS A 106 0.62 5.76 0.71
N THR A 107 0.97 6.93 1.19
CA THR A 107 0.04 7.76 1.96
C THR A 107 -0.76 8.64 1.00
N HIS A 108 -1.92 9.15 1.44
CA HIS A 108 -2.64 10.15 0.62
C HIS A 108 -1.83 11.44 0.47
N ILE A 109 -0.73 11.54 1.21
CA ILE A 109 0.21 12.66 1.22
C ILE A 109 1.27 12.49 0.13
N ASP A 110 1.48 11.29 -0.42
CA ASP A 110 2.50 11.03 -1.44
C ASP A 110 2.00 11.40 -2.85
N GLY A 111 2.90 11.91 -3.67
CA GLY A 111 2.66 12.31 -5.06
C GLY A 111 2.34 13.80 -5.22
N ASP A 112 2.15 14.23 -6.47
CA ASP A 112 1.94 15.61 -6.85
C ASP A 112 0.65 16.21 -6.26
N ALA A 113 0.66 17.50 -5.98
CA ALA A 113 -0.51 18.28 -5.55
C ALA A 113 -1.22 17.73 -4.30
N THR A 114 -0.49 17.28 -3.31
CA THR A 114 -1.00 16.62 -2.11
C THR A 114 -2.10 17.42 -1.40
N TYR A 115 -1.88 18.70 -1.15
CA TYR A 115 -2.85 19.56 -0.50
C TYR A 115 -4.13 19.72 -1.35
N PHE A 116 -3.97 19.95 -2.64
CA PHE A 116 -5.08 20.04 -3.58
C PHE A 116 -5.92 18.75 -3.58
N ARG A 117 -5.29 17.59 -3.69
CA ARG A 117 -5.99 16.28 -3.65
C ARG A 117 -6.76 16.07 -2.35
N MET A 118 -6.19 16.52 -1.23
CA MET A 118 -6.85 16.42 0.06
C MET A 118 -8.11 17.27 0.14
N GLU A 119 -8.07 18.50 -0.39
CA GLU A 119 -9.24 19.38 -0.45
C GLU A 119 -10.30 18.86 -1.43
N VAL A 120 -9.89 18.43 -2.64
CA VAL A 120 -10.79 17.78 -3.59
C VAL A 120 -11.46 16.55 -2.99
N GLY A 121 -10.71 15.73 -2.25
CA GLY A 121 -11.26 14.55 -1.56
C GLY A 121 -12.36 14.91 -0.55
N LYS A 122 -12.17 15.98 0.22
CA LYS A 122 -13.22 16.50 1.14
C LYS A 122 -14.45 16.97 0.38
N GLU A 123 -14.25 17.76 -0.68
CA GLU A 123 -15.33 18.30 -1.50
C GLU A 123 -16.14 17.19 -2.17
N VAL A 124 -15.47 16.23 -2.82
CA VAL A 124 -16.13 15.07 -3.44
C VAL A 124 -16.91 14.24 -2.42
N SER A 125 -16.36 14.03 -1.22
CA SER A 125 -17.07 13.33 -0.16
C SER A 125 -18.33 14.06 0.30
N GLN A 126 -18.30 15.40 0.33
CA GLN A 126 -19.48 16.22 0.63
C GLN A 126 -20.53 16.14 -0.50
N ILE A 127 -20.08 16.15 -1.77
CA ILE A 127 -20.96 16.01 -2.94
C ILE A 127 -21.67 14.66 -2.89
N ILE A 128 -20.93 13.55 -2.65
CA ILE A 128 -21.50 12.20 -2.54
C ILE A 128 -22.60 12.16 -1.50
N ARG A 129 -22.36 12.74 -0.32
CA ARG A 129 -23.36 12.79 0.77
C ARG A 129 -24.53 13.70 0.44
N LYS A 130 -24.27 14.89 -0.11
CA LYS A 130 -25.31 15.87 -0.44
C LYS A 130 -26.24 15.39 -1.54
N MET A 131 -25.71 14.66 -2.52
CA MET A 131 -26.46 14.12 -3.64
C MET A 131 -26.97 12.69 -3.38
N ASP A 132 -26.69 12.13 -2.21
CA ASP A 132 -27.05 10.76 -1.81
C ASP A 132 -26.66 9.71 -2.87
N LEU A 133 -25.40 9.80 -3.35
CA LEU A 133 -24.91 8.90 -4.39
C LEU A 133 -24.65 7.51 -3.78
N GLN A 134 -25.57 6.58 -4.07
CA GLN A 134 -25.54 5.23 -3.52
C GLN A 134 -25.11 4.21 -4.57
N LYS A 135 -24.49 3.14 -4.08
CA LYS A 135 -24.21 1.91 -4.83
C LYS A 135 -25.47 1.03 -4.91
N SER A 136 -25.41 -0.03 -5.72
CA SER A 136 -26.50 -0.99 -5.85
C SER A 136 -26.90 -1.70 -4.54
N ASP A 137 -25.99 -1.69 -3.54
CA ASP A 137 -26.22 -2.27 -2.21
C ASP A 137 -26.79 -1.24 -1.19
N GLY A 138 -27.10 -0.02 -1.64
CA GLY A 138 -27.63 1.06 -0.81
C GLY A 138 -26.59 1.81 0.02
N SER A 139 -25.31 1.43 -0.02
CA SER A 139 -24.24 2.17 0.65
C SER A 139 -23.75 3.34 -0.21
N LEU A 140 -23.32 4.43 0.44
CA LEU A 140 -22.70 5.57 -0.26
C LEU A 140 -21.37 5.17 -0.89
N TYR A 141 -21.01 5.82 -1.99
CA TYR A 141 -19.68 5.68 -2.57
C TYR A 141 -18.61 6.19 -1.62
N ASP A 142 -17.49 5.45 -1.54
CA ASP A 142 -16.29 5.79 -0.78
C ASP A 142 -15.15 6.14 -1.75
N ILE A 143 -14.61 7.35 -1.65
CA ILE A 143 -13.57 7.86 -2.56
C ILE A 143 -12.26 7.06 -2.51
N TYR A 144 -12.03 6.31 -1.43
CA TYR A 144 -10.80 5.54 -1.23
C TYR A 144 -10.95 4.05 -1.55
N ARG A 145 -12.19 3.54 -1.65
CA ARG A 145 -12.46 2.10 -1.77
C ARG A 145 -13.13 1.69 -3.07
N ASP A 146 -13.92 2.59 -3.64
CA ASP A 146 -14.81 2.23 -4.76
C ASP A 146 -14.22 2.58 -6.14
N GLY A 147 -12.92 2.94 -6.20
CA GLY A 147 -12.18 3.14 -7.45
C GLY A 147 -12.70 4.29 -8.30
N LEU A 148 -13.25 5.33 -7.68
CA LEU A 148 -13.78 6.50 -8.37
C LEU A 148 -12.67 7.25 -9.13
N LYS A 149 -12.97 7.69 -10.34
CA LYS A 149 -12.10 8.56 -11.12
C LYS A 149 -12.58 10.00 -10.99
N ILE A 150 -11.75 10.84 -10.37
CA ILE A 150 -12.04 12.25 -10.14
C ILE A 150 -11.22 13.07 -11.13
N TYR A 151 -11.90 13.75 -12.06
CA TYR A 151 -11.27 14.63 -13.03
C TYR A 151 -11.28 16.06 -12.51
N THR A 152 -10.12 16.74 -12.58
CA THR A 152 -9.94 18.11 -12.10
C THR A 152 -9.31 18.95 -13.19
N SER A 153 -9.35 20.27 -13.04
CA SER A 153 -8.74 21.24 -13.97
C SER A 153 -7.28 21.58 -13.62
N ILE A 154 -6.66 20.86 -12.66
CA ILE A 154 -5.27 21.14 -12.29
C ILE A 154 -4.32 20.79 -13.44
N ASP A 155 -3.38 21.68 -13.71
CA ASP A 155 -2.24 21.41 -14.59
C ASP A 155 -1.12 20.79 -13.76
N ALA A 156 -0.84 19.50 -13.98
CA ALA A 156 0.12 18.75 -13.20
C ALA A 156 1.57 19.23 -13.41
N ASP A 157 1.92 19.73 -14.59
CA ASP A 157 3.27 20.24 -14.87
C ASP A 157 3.50 21.57 -14.16
N MET A 158 2.52 22.47 -14.25
CA MET A 158 2.57 23.75 -13.54
C MET A 158 2.61 23.56 -12.02
N GLN A 159 1.83 22.61 -11.50
CA GLN A 159 1.81 22.28 -10.08
C GLN A 159 3.19 21.76 -9.61
N ARG A 160 3.82 20.86 -10.36
CA ARG A 160 5.17 20.35 -10.02
C ARG A 160 6.22 21.47 -9.99
N ILE A 161 6.17 22.38 -10.97
CA ILE A 161 7.07 23.54 -10.99
C ILE A 161 6.84 24.42 -9.75
N ALA A 162 5.59 24.71 -9.41
CA ALA A 162 5.25 25.52 -8.24
C ALA A 162 5.74 24.88 -6.95
N GLU A 163 5.57 23.57 -6.76
CA GLU A 163 6.05 22.83 -5.59
C GLU A 163 7.58 22.85 -5.49
N GLN A 164 8.29 22.66 -6.60
CA GLN A 164 9.76 22.73 -6.62
C GLN A 164 10.29 24.11 -6.24
N VAL A 165 9.69 25.16 -6.80
CA VAL A 165 10.07 26.54 -6.51
C VAL A 165 9.78 26.88 -5.04
N MET A 166 8.61 26.47 -4.52
CA MET A 166 8.24 26.63 -3.12
C MET A 166 9.24 25.94 -2.19
N LEU A 167 9.57 24.67 -2.44
CA LEU A 167 10.52 23.92 -1.65
C LEU A 167 11.92 24.56 -1.66
N LYS A 168 12.39 25.05 -2.82
CA LYS A 168 13.66 25.77 -2.94
C LYS A 168 13.66 27.05 -2.12
N HIS A 169 12.58 27.84 -2.20
CA HIS A 169 12.43 29.07 -1.43
C HIS A 169 12.39 28.81 0.07
N MET A 170 11.60 27.82 0.51
CA MET A 170 11.47 27.47 1.93
C MET A 170 12.78 26.98 2.54
N LYS A 171 13.62 26.27 1.79
CA LYS A 171 14.99 25.93 2.26
C LYS A 171 15.82 27.17 2.56
N THR A 172 15.71 28.21 1.73
CA THR A 172 16.42 29.47 1.96
C THR A 172 15.88 30.20 3.20
N VAL A 173 14.55 30.30 3.32
CA VAL A 173 13.88 30.90 4.49
C VAL A 173 14.26 30.15 5.77
N GLN A 174 14.25 28.82 5.75
CA GLN A 174 14.63 28.00 6.91
C GLN A 174 16.09 28.21 7.31
N THR A 175 17.00 28.33 6.33
CA THR A 175 18.43 28.59 6.59
C THR A 175 18.61 29.96 7.25
N ASN A 176 17.91 30.99 6.76
CA ASN A 176 17.95 32.32 7.34
C ASN A 176 17.38 32.34 8.76
N PHE A 177 16.23 31.64 8.97
CA PHE A 177 15.64 31.50 10.30
C PHE A 177 16.64 30.91 11.30
N TRP A 178 17.27 29.76 10.98
CA TRP A 178 18.24 29.14 11.87
C TRP A 178 19.49 30.00 12.12
N ARG A 179 19.91 30.81 11.14
CA ARG A 179 21.03 31.75 11.32
C ARG A 179 20.68 32.85 12.32
N GLU A 180 19.44 33.35 12.26
CA GLU A 180 18.99 34.42 13.18
C GLU A 180 18.70 33.90 14.60
N TRP A 181 18.29 32.64 14.70
CA TRP A 181 17.98 31.99 15.99
C TRP A 181 19.17 31.30 16.64
N LYS A 182 20.32 31.23 15.97
CA LYS A 182 21.52 30.63 16.53
C LYS A 182 21.99 31.39 17.78
N GLY A 183 21.92 30.71 18.94
CA GLY A 183 22.30 31.28 20.24
C GLY A 183 21.21 32.11 20.92
N LYS A 184 19.96 32.00 20.48
CA LYS A 184 18.79 32.52 21.19
C LYS A 184 18.04 31.33 21.76
N ASP A 185 18.32 30.92 23.00
CA ASP A 185 17.55 29.99 23.81
C ASP A 185 16.40 30.72 24.51
#